data_05e835da65e3804df3c3a4d8f76d6a19
#
_entry.id   05e835da65e3804df3c3a4d8f76d6a19
#
_cell.length_a   1.000
_cell.length_b   1.000
_cell.length_c   1.000
_cell.angle_alpha   90.00
_cell.angle_beta   90.00
_cell.angle_gamma   90.00
#
_symmetry.space_group_name_H-M   'P 1'
#
loop_
_entity.id
_entity.type
_entity.pdbx_description
1 polymer ?
#
loop_
_entity_poly.entity_id
_entity_poly.type
_entity_poly.pdbx_seq_one_letter_code
_entity_poly.pdbx_strand_id
1 'polypeptide(L)'
;MADIDLADVRTFASGLSPWAHLASVGADNRPDVVPVHPCWEDETCWVMTFNGSTKARNIEANPNVAMHWQVDESGNGVELWGTVDVFDDVETKRRLWDDVFDYDLNTFAPGGPENSPEITFLAVKPERAIIIHAYGGGGIDRWSATP
;
A
#
# COMPACT_ATOMS: atom_id res chain seq x y z
N MET A 1 -17.24 -17.72 8.88
CA MET A 1 -16.31 -16.77 8.27
C MET A 1 -15.80 -17.37 6.98
N ALA A 2 -16.03 -16.69 5.90
CA ALA A 2 -15.53 -17.15 4.62
C ALA A 2 -14.03 -16.94 4.53
N ASP A 3 -13.32 -17.95 4.06
CA ASP A 3 -11.93 -17.79 3.64
C ASP A 3 -11.95 -17.11 2.28
N ILE A 4 -11.20 -16.04 2.19
CA ILE A 4 -11.05 -15.26 0.96
C ILE A 4 -9.61 -15.36 0.49
N ASP A 5 -9.36 -15.01 -0.77
CA ASP A 5 -8.02 -14.93 -1.31
C ASP A 5 -7.56 -13.46 -1.41
N LEU A 6 -6.31 -13.25 -1.73
CA LEU A 6 -5.75 -11.89 -1.85
C LEU A 6 -6.39 -11.12 -3.00
N ALA A 7 -6.82 -11.79 -4.07
CA ALA A 7 -7.52 -11.15 -5.17
C ALA A 7 -8.85 -10.55 -4.72
N ASP A 8 -9.55 -11.21 -3.80
CA ASP A 8 -10.78 -10.67 -3.19
C ASP A 8 -10.48 -9.40 -2.40
N VAL A 9 -9.41 -9.43 -1.60
CA VAL A 9 -8.97 -8.25 -0.83
C VAL A 9 -8.67 -7.08 -1.75
N ARG A 10 -7.88 -7.31 -2.79
CA ARG A 10 -7.52 -6.30 -3.78
C ARG A 10 -8.76 -5.70 -4.45
N THR A 11 -9.67 -6.53 -4.89
CA THR A 11 -10.91 -6.10 -5.56
C THR A 11 -11.78 -5.27 -4.62
N PHE A 12 -11.95 -5.72 -3.39
CA PHE A 12 -12.77 -5.02 -2.41
C PHE A 12 -12.15 -3.67 -2.03
N ALA A 13 -10.85 -3.64 -1.77
CA ALA A 13 -10.13 -2.41 -1.44
C ALA A 13 -10.22 -1.38 -2.57
N SER A 14 -9.98 -1.79 -3.80
CA SER A 14 -10.04 -0.91 -4.98
C SER A 14 -11.45 -0.36 -5.21
N GLY A 15 -12.48 -1.14 -4.86
CA GLY A 15 -13.87 -0.72 -4.95
C GLY A 15 -14.27 0.29 -3.87
N LEU A 16 -13.56 0.32 -2.74
CA LEU A 16 -13.83 1.29 -1.68
C LEU A 16 -13.26 2.67 -2.00
N SER A 17 -11.99 2.71 -2.41
CA SER A 17 -11.28 3.96 -2.65
C SER A 17 -9.98 3.72 -3.41
N PRO A 18 -9.56 4.67 -4.27
CA PRO A 18 -8.21 4.63 -4.83
C PRO A 18 -7.14 4.99 -3.80
N TRP A 19 -7.54 5.53 -2.64
CA TRP A 19 -6.61 5.98 -1.61
C TRP A 19 -6.67 5.08 -0.38
N ALA A 20 -5.51 4.93 0.25
CA ALA A 20 -5.38 4.21 1.50
C ALA A 20 -4.56 5.06 2.49
N HIS A 21 -4.61 4.69 3.74
CA HIS A 21 -3.72 5.21 4.77
C HIS A 21 -2.62 4.18 5.01
N LEU A 22 -1.37 4.62 4.98
CA LEU A 22 -0.22 3.77 5.27
C LEU A 22 0.32 4.12 6.65
N ALA A 23 0.36 3.14 7.53
CA ALA A 23 0.93 3.26 8.87
C ALA A 23 2.31 2.62 8.90
N SER A 24 3.27 3.32 9.47
CA SER A 24 4.64 2.85 9.65
C SER A 24 5.15 3.23 11.03
N VAL A 25 6.21 2.56 11.48
CA VAL A 25 6.81 2.80 12.79
C VAL A 25 8.31 2.95 12.63
N GLY A 26 8.86 4.06 13.12
CA GLY A 26 10.29 4.32 13.05
C GLY A 26 11.09 3.71 14.19
N ALA A 27 12.40 4.04 14.19
CA ALA A 27 13.33 3.57 15.22
C ALA A 27 12.98 4.07 16.62
N ASP A 28 12.25 5.19 16.73
CA ASP A 28 11.77 5.75 17.99
C ASP A 28 10.48 5.08 18.50
N ASN A 29 9.99 4.08 17.77
CA ASN A 29 8.78 3.32 18.11
C ASN A 29 7.50 4.17 18.09
N ARG A 30 7.49 5.29 17.37
CA ARG A 30 6.31 6.14 17.21
C ARG A 30 5.60 5.81 15.91
N PRO A 31 4.29 5.55 15.95
CA PRO A 31 3.53 5.30 14.74
C PRO A 31 3.31 6.58 13.93
N ASP A 32 3.32 6.44 12.62
CA ASP A 32 3.00 7.47 11.66
C ASP A 32 1.96 6.95 10.70
N VAL A 33 1.03 7.80 10.26
CA VAL A 33 0.02 7.42 9.29
C VAL A 33 -0.20 8.56 8.31
N VAL A 34 -0.17 8.22 7.01
CA VAL A 34 -0.33 9.19 5.93
C VAL A 34 -1.20 8.63 4.81
N PRO A 35 -1.88 9.49 4.04
CA PRO A 35 -2.59 9.03 2.85
C PRO A 35 -1.61 8.69 1.74
N VAL A 36 -1.94 7.64 0.99
CA VAL A 36 -1.18 7.19 -0.18
C VAL A 36 -2.15 6.82 -1.30
N HIS A 37 -1.66 6.79 -2.53
CA HIS A 37 -2.41 6.29 -3.69
C HIS A 37 -1.72 5.03 -4.19
N PRO A 38 -2.03 3.85 -3.63
CA PRO A 38 -1.38 2.61 -4.00
C PRO A 38 -1.89 2.09 -5.34
N CYS A 39 -1.03 1.38 -6.04
CA CYS A 39 -1.41 0.66 -7.26
C CYS A 39 -0.92 -0.77 -7.16
N TRP A 40 -1.76 -1.70 -7.57
CA TRP A 40 -1.45 -3.13 -7.49
C TRP A 40 -0.78 -3.63 -8.76
N GLU A 41 0.21 -4.46 -8.58
CA GLU A 41 0.79 -5.31 -9.62
C GLU A 41 0.73 -6.74 -9.07
N ASP A 42 -0.18 -7.55 -9.57
CA ASP A 42 -0.42 -8.90 -9.07
C ASP A 42 -0.65 -8.90 -7.55
N GLU A 43 0.21 -9.52 -6.77
CA GLU A 43 0.11 -9.62 -5.31
C GLU A 43 0.87 -8.53 -4.57
N THR A 44 1.49 -7.59 -5.29
CA THR A 44 2.27 -6.50 -4.71
C THR A 44 1.47 -5.20 -4.75
N CYS A 45 1.42 -4.52 -3.62
CA CYS A 45 0.82 -3.20 -3.51
C CYS A 45 1.92 -2.14 -3.51
N TRP A 46 2.00 -1.35 -4.58
CA TRP A 46 3.07 -0.37 -4.77
C TRP A 46 2.66 1.01 -4.29
N VAL A 47 3.59 1.68 -3.63
CA VAL A 47 3.44 3.08 -3.19
C VAL A 47 4.69 3.86 -3.62
N MET A 48 4.47 5.01 -4.28
CA MET A 48 5.56 5.94 -4.57
C MET A 48 5.73 6.92 -3.41
N THR A 49 6.97 7.22 -3.07
CA THR A 49 7.26 8.23 -2.05
C THR A 49 8.60 8.93 -2.33
N PHE A 50 8.82 10.05 -1.64
CA PHE A 50 10.11 10.73 -1.67
C PHE A 50 11.07 10.08 -0.67
N ASN A 51 12.34 9.99 -1.04
CA ASN A 51 13.40 9.36 -0.24
C ASN A 51 13.50 9.92 1.18
N GLY A 52 13.24 11.22 1.35
CA GLY A 52 13.32 11.89 2.64
C GLY A 52 12.03 11.87 3.46
N SER A 53 10.98 11.19 2.99
CA SER A 53 9.70 11.17 3.71
C SER A 53 9.82 10.40 5.04
N THR A 54 8.92 10.72 5.97
CA THR A 54 8.86 10.02 7.27
C THR A 54 8.63 8.53 7.08
N LYS A 55 7.71 8.14 6.19
CA LYS A 55 7.45 6.72 5.94
C LYS A 55 8.64 5.99 5.34
N ALA A 56 9.40 6.64 4.44
CA ALA A 56 10.61 6.03 3.87
C ALA A 56 11.65 5.75 4.95
N ARG A 57 11.89 6.72 5.83
CA ARG A 57 12.81 6.55 6.96
C ARG A 57 12.33 5.51 7.96
N ASN A 58 11.04 5.51 8.26
CA ASN A 58 10.45 4.52 9.17
C ASN A 58 10.61 3.10 8.63
N ILE A 59 10.32 2.89 7.35
CA ILE A 59 10.39 1.59 6.70
C ILE A 59 11.82 1.08 6.64
N GLU A 60 12.80 1.96 6.47
CA GLU A 60 14.21 1.58 6.53
C GLU A 60 14.59 0.99 7.90
N ALA A 61 14.03 1.55 8.97
CA ALA A 61 14.27 1.05 10.33
C ALA A 61 13.39 -0.15 10.68
N ASN A 62 12.15 -0.19 10.15
CA ASN A 62 11.18 -1.23 10.44
C ASN A 62 10.30 -1.46 9.20
N PRO A 63 10.48 -2.59 8.50
CA PRO A 63 9.76 -2.84 7.24
C PRO A 63 8.28 -3.22 7.43
N ASN A 64 7.81 -3.41 8.64
CA ASN A 64 6.41 -3.77 8.89
C ASN A 64 5.51 -2.56 8.73
N VAL A 65 4.43 -2.72 7.98
CA VAL A 65 3.45 -1.67 7.73
C VAL A 65 2.03 -2.19 7.86
N ALA A 66 1.10 -1.28 8.04
CA ALA A 66 -0.32 -1.55 7.89
C ALA A 66 -0.92 -0.54 6.90
N MET A 67 -1.91 -0.99 6.15
CA MET A 67 -2.66 -0.15 5.23
C MET A 67 -4.14 -0.28 5.52
N HIS A 68 -4.86 0.82 5.39
CA HIS A 68 -6.30 0.86 5.59
C HIS A 68 -6.95 1.69 4.50
N TRP A 69 -7.87 1.07 3.74
CA TRP A 69 -8.66 1.80 2.74
C TRP A 69 -9.83 2.48 3.42
N GLN A 70 -10.15 3.67 2.91
CA GLN A 70 -11.20 4.51 3.48
C GLN A 70 -12.54 3.76 3.55
N VAL A 71 -13.15 3.82 4.72
CA VAL A 71 -14.45 3.21 4.99
C VAL A 71 -15.54 3.88 4.15
N ASP A 72 -16.43 3.11 3.57
CA ASP A 72 -17.60 3.64 2.87
C ASP A 72 -18.74 3.99 3.83
N GLU A 73 -19.85 4.49 3.28
CA GLU A 73 -21.01 4.89 4.06
C GLU A 73 -21.65 3.73 4.83
N SER A 74 -21.47 2.52 4.36
CA SER A 74 -22.00 1.31 5.01
C SER A 74 -21.08 0.75 6.08
N GLY A 75 -19.94 1.40 6.32
CA GLY A 75 -18.97 0.94 7.31
C GLY A 75 -18.13 -0.25 6.85
N ASN A 76 -17.98 -0.43 5.54
CA ASN A 76 -17.12 -1.46 4.98
C ASN A 76 -15.69 -0.92 4.84
N GLY A 77 -14.72 -1.73 5.19
CA GLY A 77 -13.31 -1.33 5.10
C GLY A 77 -12.40 -2.51 4.87
N VAL A 78 -11.16 -2.20 4.49
CA VAL A 78 -10.11 -3.19 4.32
C VAL A 78 -8.89 -2.75 5.10
N GLU A 79 -8.33 -3.67 5.88
CA GLU A 79 -7.04 -3.49 6.52
C GLU A 79 -6.09 -4.59 6.06
N LEU A 80 -4.85 -4.21 5.79
CA LEU A 80 -3.83 -5.09 5.25
C LEU A 80 -2.54 -4.86 6.03
N TRP A 81 -1.86 -5.96 6.39
CA TRP A 81 -0.55 -5.92 7.03
C TRP A 81 0.46 -6.61 6.14
N GLY A 82 1.63 -6.04 6.06
CA GLY A 82 2.68 -6.61 5.24
C GLY A 82 4.05 -6.05 5.57
N THR A 83 5.02 -6.47 4.77
CA THR A 83 6.38 -5.96 4.82
C THR A 83 6.73 -5.25 3.52
N VAL A 84 7.69 -4.34 3.59
CA VAL A 84 8.07 -3.50 2.46
C VAL A 84 9.49 -3.80 2.01
N ASP A 85 9.66 -4.01 0.71
CA ASP A 85 10.95 -3.91 0.03
C ASP A 85 10.99 -2.57 -0.71
N VAL A 86 12.15 -1.92 -0.73
CA VAL A 86 12.33 -0.61 -1.34
C VAL A 86 13.08 -0.76 -2.67
N PHE A 87 12.57 -0.12 -3.72
CA PHE A 87 13.16 -0.15 -5.06
C PHE A 87 13.36 1.26 -5.58
N ASP A 88 14.56 1.58 -6.03
CA ASP A 88 14.87 2.87 -6.65
C ASP A 88 15.64 2.75 -7.97
N ASP A 89 15.80 1.55 -8.50
CA ASP A 89 16.45 1.31 -9.78
C ASP A 89 15.59 1.78 -10.95
N VAL A 90 16.24 2.25 -12.00
CA VAL A 90 15.57 2.83 -13.18
C VAL A 90 14.64 1.84 -13.87
N GLU A 91 15.05 0.58 -13.97
CA GLU A 91 14.27 -0.46 -14.65
C GLU A 91 12.92 -0.68 -13.96
N THR A 92 12.92 -0.81 -12.63
CA THR A 92 11.69 -0.92 -11.83
C THR A 92 10.85 0.33 -11.96
N LYS A 93 11.44 1.52 -11.83
CA LYS A 93 10.74 2.79 -11.98
C LYS A 93 10.04 2.88 -13.34
N ARG A 94 10.74 2.50 -14.40
CA ARG A 94 10.19 2.56 -15.77
C ARG A 94 8.96 1.65 -15.92
N ARG A 95 9.04 0.42 -15.40
CA ARG A 95 7.92 -0.53 -15.44
C ARG A 95 6.71 0.01 -14.65
N LEU A 96 6.94 0.50 -13.45
CA LEU A 96 5.87 1.02 -12.60
C LEU A 96 5.23 2.28 -13.20
N TRP A 97 6.05 3.14 -13.80
CA TRP A 97 5.60 4.37 -14.45
C TRP A 97 4.68 4.10 -15.63
N ASP A 98 5.07 3.14 -16.46
CA ASP A 98 4.39 2.88 -17.73
C ASP A 98 3.21 1.92 -17.59
N ASP A 99 3.33 0.90 -16.74
CA ASP A 99 2.44 -0.26 -16.77
C ASP A 99 1.62 -0.49 -15.49
N VAL A 100 1.96 0.13 -14.39
CA VAL A 100 1.35 -0.20 -13.09
C VAL A 100 0.56 0.95 -12.49
N PHE A 101 1.17 2.14 -12.39
CA PHE A 101 0.48 3.28 -11.80
C PHE A 101 -0.56 3.83 -12.78
N ASP A 102 -1.78 4.06 -12.27
CA ASP A 102 -2.94 4.49 -13.03
C ASP A 102 -3.14 6.02 -13.04
N TYR A 103 -2.16 6.75 -12.55
CA TYR A 103 -2.15 8.21 -12.59
C TYR A 103 -0.77 8.71 -13.03
N ASP A 104 -0.72 9.98 -13.45
CA ASP A 104 0.50 10.57 -14.01
C ASP A 104 1.51 10.88 -12.91
N LEU A 105 2.52 10.02 -12.76
CA LEU A 105 3.60 10.20 -11.79
C LEU A 105 4.46 11.43 -12.10
N ASN A 106 4.47 11.91 -13.34
CA ASN A 106 5.22 13.12 -13.71
C ASN A 106 4.70 14.36 -12.99
N THR A 107 3.44 14.34 -12.53
CA THR A 107 2.88 15.41 -11.70
C THR A 107 3.70 15.61 -10.42
N PHE A 108 4.23 14.55 -9.86
CA PHE A 108 5.01 14.56 -8.61
C PHE A 108 6.51 14.48 -8.86
N ALA A 109 6.91 13.90 -9.98
CA ALA A 109 8.30 13.68 -10.34
C ALA A 109 8.49 13.98 -11.83
N PRO A 110 8.60 15.27 -12.21
CA PRO A 110 8.63 15.69 -13.62
C PRO A 110 9.84 15.20 -14.41
N GLY A 111 10.87 14.73 -13.73
CA GLY A 111 12.04 14.11 -14.38
C GLY A 111 11.76 12.73 -14.98
N GLY A 112 10.60 12.16 -14.71
CA GLY A 112 10.25 10.82 -15.18
C GLY A 112 11.05 9.71 -14.49
N PRO A 113 10.93 8.47 -14.93
CA PRO A 113 11.58 7.34 -14.27
C PRO A 113 13.11 7.40 -14.32
N GLU A 114 13.68 8.09 -15.31
CA GLU A 114 15.13 8.13 -15.53
C GLU A 114 15.81 9.28 -14.80
N ASN A 115 15.10 10.36 -14.50
CA ASN A 115 15.69 11.59 -13.95
C ASN A 115 15.00 12.04 -12.66
N SER A 116 14.50 11.10 -11.87
CA SER A 116 13.86 11.39 -10.58
C SER A 116 14.52 10.59 -9.46
N PRO A 117 15.78 10.91 -9.12
CA PRO A 117 16.49 10.20 -8.04
C PRO A 117 15.90 10.46 -6.66
N GLU A 118 15.09 11.50 -6.50
CA GLU A 118 14.45 11.89 -5.24
C GLU A 118 13.30 10.98 -4.85
N ILE A 119 12.80 10.13 -5.76
CA ILE A 119 11.70 9.22 -5.45
C ILE A 119 12.16 7.78 -5.31
N THR A 120 11.37 7.01 -4.57
CA THR A 120 11.54 5.58 -4.41
C THR A 120 10.17 4.90 -4.43
N PHE A 121 10.17 3.60 -4.67
CA PHE A 121 8.95 2.79 -4.68
C PHE A 121 8.99 1.77 -3.55
N LEU A 122 7.87 1.70 -2.85
CA LEU A 122 7.66 0.78 -1.74
C LEU A 122 6.82 -0.38 -2.26
N ALA A 123 7.39 -1.58 -2.25
CA ALA A 123 6.68 -2.81 -2.60
C ALA A 123 6.13 -3.42 -1.31
N VAL A 124 4.85 -3.19 -1.05
CA VAL A 124 4.19 -3.81 0.10
C VAL A 124 3.82 -5.24 -0.28
N LYS A 125 4.38 -6.19 0.45
CA LYS A 125 4.07 -7.62 0.31
C LYS A 125 3.07 -8.00 1.39
N PRO A 126 1.80 -8.26 1.03
CA PRO A 126 0.78 -8.59 2.01
C PRO A 126 1.09 -9.90 2.73
N GLU A 127 0.88 -9.91 4.03
CA GLU A 127 1.00 -11.09 4.87
C GLU A 127 -0.34 -11.54 5.41
N ARG A 128 -1.21 -10.59 5.74
CA ARG A 128 -2.59 -10.86 6.14
C ARG A 128 -3.46 -9.65 5.87
N ALA A 129 -4.76 -9.87 5.76
CA ALA A 129 -5.72 -8.80 5.54
C ALA A 129 -7.08 -9.19 6.13
N ILE A 130 -7.90 -8.20 6.38
CA ILE A 130 -9.30 -8.36 6.75
C ILE A 130 -10.17 -7.47 5.89
N ILE A 131 -11.37 -7.97 5.58
CA ILE A 131 -12.46 -7.16 5.04
C ILE A 131 -13.49 -7.04 6.16
N ILE A 132 -13.79 -5.79 6.53
CA ILE A 132 -14.74 -5.48 7.60
C ILE A 132 -16.05 -5.08 6.94
N HIS A 133 -17.15 -5.74 7.33
CA HIS A 133 -18.49 -5.42 6.84
C HIS A 133 -19.28 -4.70 7.93
N ALA A 134 -19.85 -3.54 7.60
CA ALA A 134 -20.71 -2.77 8.48
C ALA A 134 -20.11 -2.57 9.89
N TYR A 135 -18.89 -2.01 9.94
CA TYR A 135 -18.14 -1.76 11.19
C TYR A 135 -17.92 -3.05 12.03
N GLY A 136 -17.97 -4.20 11.39
CA GLY A 136 -17.84 -5.51 12.05
C GLY A 136 -19.17 -6.19 12.35
N GLY A 137 -20.30 -5.44 12.35
CA GLY A 137 -21.62 -6.02 12.57
C GLY A 137 -22.09 -6.96 11.48
N GLY A 138 -21.56 -6.78 10.26
CA GLY A 138 -21.82 -7.65 9.11
C GLY A 138 -20.78 -8.79 8.95
N GLY A 139 -19.86 -8.92 9.89
CA GLY A 139 -18.82 -9.94 9.88
C GLY A 139 -17.47 -9.41 9.38
N ILE A 140 -16.48 -10.26 9.53
CA ILE A 140 -15.10 -9.97 9.10
C ILE A 140 -14.59 -11.18 8.32
N ASP A 141 -14.19 -10.97 7.07
CA ASP A 141 -13.50 -11.97 6.27
C ASP A 141 -12.00 -11.82 6.48
N ARG A 142 -11.27 -12.92 6.48
CA ARG A 142 -9.84 -12.95 6.79
C ARG A 142 -9.06 -13.66 5.71
N TRP A 143 -7.86 -13.14 5.45
CA TRP A 143 -6.87 -13.76 4.58
C TRP A 143 -5.51 -13.73 5.25
N SER A 144 -4.71 -14.77 5.04
CA SER A 144 -3.30 -14.76 5.40
C SER A 144 -2.48 -15.54 4.37
N ALA A 145 -1.24 -15.10 4.16
CA ALA A 145 -0.32 -15.72 3.19
C ALA A 145 0.11 -17.12 3.64
N THR A 146 0.17 -17.35 4.96
CA THR A 146 0.47 -18.65 5.57
C THR A 146 -0.70 -19.10 6.41
N PRO A 147 -1.14 -20.37 6.26
CA PRO A 147 -2.23 -20.92 7.05
C PRO A 147 -1.96 -20.88 8.56
#